data_c08a84bf8e74351b7834ac910d43b847
#
_entry.id   c08a84bf8e74351b7834ac910d43b847
#
_cell.length_a   1.000
_cell.length_b   1.000
_cell.length_c   1.000
_cell.angle_alpha   90.00
_cell.angle_beta   90.00
_cell.angle_gamma   90.00
#
_symmetry.space_group_name_H-M   'P 1'
#
loop_
_entity.id
_entity.type
_entity.pdbx_description
1 polymer ?
#
loop_
_entity_poly.entity_id
_entity_poly.type
_entity_poly.pdbx_seq_one_letter_code
_entity_poly.pdbx_strand_id
1 'polypeptide(L)'
;MIPQDFVDDLLAKTDIVDVIDQYVPLKKGGANYMACCPFHKEKTPSFSVSPSKQFYHCFGCGAHGSAIGFVMEHQGLGFVEAVQLLADRVGMSVPNVREENPQAAAQRAAKKQQQQTLEQVVQAACTFYEQQLPRSPQAWQYVTGRGLSPEIIAHYGIGYAPEGWSPLAQVFQPYPSAALMDSGMVLDNEGRQYDRFRHRIMFPIRNISGQIIGFGGRVLDDSKPKYLNSPDTPLFDKGKNLYGLH
;
A
#
# COMPACT_ATOMS: atom_id res chain seq x y z
N MET A 1 -9.54 -1.80 23.87
CA MET A 1 -9.95 -3.12 23.32
C MET A 1 -11.47 -3.19 23.41
N ILE A 2 -12.19 -3.58 22.37
CA ILE A 2 -13.65 -3.71 22.43
C ILE A 2 -13.98 -4.85 23.41
N PRO A 3 -14.90 -4.65 24.38
CA PRO A 3 -15.27 -5.70 25.32
C PRO A 3 -15.89 -6.91 24.61
N GLN A 4 -15.61 -8.11 25.09
CA GLN A 4 -16.14 -9.34 24.50
C GLN A 4 -17.66 -9.37 24.56
N ASP A 5 -18.25 -8.94 25.67
CA ASP A 5 -19.72 -8.87 25.85
C ASP A 5 -20.39 -8.00 24.76
N PHE A 6 -19.75 -6.90 24.37
CA PHE A 6 -20.26 -6.08 23.26
C PHE A 6 -20.19 -6.80 21.90
N VAL A 7 -19.11 -7.54 21.65
CA VAL A 7 -18.95 -8.34 20.43
C VAL A 7 -20.02 -9.44 20.37
N ASP A 8 -20.29 -10.08 21.47
CA ASP A 8 -21.29 -11.14 21.59
C ASP A 8 -22.72 -10.57 21.38
N ASP A 9 -23.02 -9.42 21.98
CA ASP A 9 -24.28 -8.69 21.76
C ASP A 9 -24.45 -8.22 20.31
N LEU A 10 -23.37 -7.75 19.69
CA LEU A 10 -23.38 -7.34 18.28
C LEU A 10 -23.67 -8.53 17.37
N LEU A 11 -23.00 -9.66 17.58
CA LEU A 11 -23.22 -10.88 16.81
C LEU A 11 -24.63 -11.45 17.02
N ALA A 12 -25.18 -11.34 18.23
CA ALA A 12 -26.56 -11.77 18.53
C ALA A 12 -27.62 -10.93 17.82
N LYS A 13 -27.32 -9.64 17.53
CA LYS A 13 -28.21 -8.72 16.80
C LYS A 13 -27.98 -8.69 15.29
N THR A 14 -26.92 -9.33 14.81
CA THR A 14 -26.52 -9.33 13.41
C THR A 14 -26.86 -10.68 12.78
N ASP A 15 -27.73 -10.71 11.76
CA ASP A 15 -27.92 -11.93 10.98
C ASP A 15 -26.84 -12.04 9.91
N ILE A 16 -26.08 -13.15 9.95
CA ILE A 16 -24.99 -13.41 9.00
C ILE A 16 -25.50 -13.55 7.56
N VAL A 17 -26.72 -14.03 7.36
CA VAL A 17 -27.32 -14.15 6.02
C VAL A 17 -27.53 -12.77 5.44
N ASP A 18 -28.13 -11.85 6.21
CA ASP A 18 -28.39 -10.47 5.78
C ASP A 18 -27.10 -9.70 5.51
N VAL A 19 -26.05 -9.99 6.28
CA VAL A 19 -24.73 -9.36 6.06
C VAL A 19 -24.10 -9.86 4.76
N ILE A 20 -24.06 -11.16 4.55
CA ILE A 20 -23.37 -11.77 3.40
C ILE A 20 -24.15 -11.52 2.10
N ASP A 21 -25.48 -11.59 2.12
CA ASP A 21 -26.33 -11.43 0.92
C ASP A 21 -26.16 -10.05 0.25
N GLN A 22 -25.74 -9.03 1.00
CA GLN A 22 -25.44 -7.70 0.45
C GLN A 22 -24.20 -7.68 -0.45
N TYR A 23 -23.29 -8.64 -0.27
CA TYR A 23 -22.04 -8.71 -1.03
C TYR A 23 -22.04 -9.88 -2.00
N VAL A 24 -22.66 -10.98 -1.62
CA VAL A 24 -22.68 -12.24 -2.36
C VAL A 24 -24.11 -12.77 -2.40
N PRO A 25 -24.77 -12.76 -3.59
CA PRO A 25 -26.17 -13.23 -3.70
C PRO A 25 -26.31 -14.67 -3.21
N LEU A 26 -27.06 -14.86 -2.13
CA LEU A 26 -27.26 -16.14 -1.51
C LEU A 26 -28.51 -16.83 -2.06
N LYS A 27 -28.43 -18.14 -2.29
CA LYS A 27 -29.58 -18.98 -2.68
C LYS A 27 -29.86 -20.00 -1.59
N LYS A 28 -31.13 -20.16 -1.23
CA LYS A 28 -31.54 -21.14 -0.22
C LYS A 28 -31.25 -22.57 -0.71
N GLY A 29 -30.51 -23.31 0.07
CA GLY A 29 -30.12 -24.70 -0.19
C GLY A 29 -30.45 -25.59 1.03
N GLY A 30 -31.70 -25.99 1.20
CA GLY A 30 -32.14 -26.71 2.38
C GLY A 30 -32.16 -25.85 3.65
N ALA A 31 -31.47 -26.28 4.72
CA ALA A 31 -31.37 -25.53 5.97
C ALA A 31 -30.37 -24.36 5.93
N ASN A 32 -29.51 -24.32 4.92
CA ASN A 32 -28.48 -23.33 4.76
C ASN A 32 -28.70 -22.48 3.49
N TYR A 33 -27.89 -21.45 3.33
CA TYR A 33 -27.79 -20.68 2.09
C TYR A 33 -26.46 -21.01 1.40
N MET A 34 -26.46 -20.98 0.06
CA MET A 34 -25.33 -21.36 -0.78
C MET A 34 -25.02 -20.27 -1.79
N ALA A 35 -23.73 -20.07 -2.08
CA ALA A 35 -23.22 -19.22 -3.14
C ALA A 35 -21.89 -19.73 -3.69
N CYS A 36 -21.43 -19.13 -4.81
CA CYS A 36 -20.01 -19.21 -5.17
C CYS A 36 -19.17 -18.39 -4.18
N CYS A 37 -18.04 -18.91 -3.79
CA CYS A 37 -17.19 -18.29 -2.78
C CYS A 37 -16.58 -16.97 -3.28
N PRO A 38 -16.63 -15.89 -2.49
CA PRO A 38 -16.00 -14.61 -2.86
C PRO A 38 -14.47 -14.63 -2.68
N PHE A 39 -13.92 -15.60 -1.94
CA PHE A 39 -12.50 -15.67 -1.58
C PHE A 39 -11.66 -16.52 -2.54
N HIS A 40 -12.29 -17.30 -3.44
CA HIS A 40 -11.62 -18.03 -4.50
C HIS A 40 -12.50 -18.18 -5.74
N LYS A 41 -11.88 -18.42 -6.89
CA LYS A 41 -12.63 -18.61 -8.15
C LYS A 41 -13.21 -20.03 -8.24
N GLU A 42 -14.53 -20.12 -8.40
CA GLU A 42 -15.23 -21.39 -8.62
C GLU A 42 -16.44 -21.21 -9.53
N LYS A 43 -16.94 -22.29 -10.13
CA LYS A 43 -18.13 -22.30 -10.99
C LYS A 43 -19.34 -22.95 -10.30
N THR A 44 -19.13 -23.75 -9.29
CA THR A 44 -20.15 -24.46 -8.54
C THR A 44 -20.19 -23.96 -7.11
N PRO A 45 -21.38 -23.66 -6.54
CA PRO A 45 -21.47 -23.12 -5.19
C PRO A 45 -20.89 -24.08 -4.14
N SER A 46 -19.87 -23.63 -3.42
CA SER A 46 -19.25 -24.34 -2.29
C SER A 46 -19.25 -23.53 -0.99
N PHE A 47 -19.71 -22.29 -1.07
CA PHE A 47 -19.79 -21.39 0.08
C PHE A 47 -21.16 -21.56 0.75
N SER A 48 -21.17 -22.05 1.98
CA SER A 48 -22.36 -22.33 2.77
C SER A 48 -22.49 -21.38 3.95
N VAL A 49 -23.67 -20.80 4.13
CA VAL A 49 -24.00 -19.92 5.26
C VAL A 49 -25.12 -20.54 6.08
N SER A 50 -24.87 -20.77 7.36
CA SER A 50 -25.83 -21.38 8.29
C SER A 50 -26.50 -20.32 9.15
N PRO A 51 -27.81 -20.05 8.95
CA PRO A 51 -28.54 -19.09 9.77
C PRO A 51 -28.68 -19.55 11.22
N SER A 52 -28.77 -20.86 11.46
CA SER A 52 -28.92 -21.40 12.83
C SER A 52 -27.61 -21.34 13.64
N LYS A 53 -26.46 -21.42 12.96
CA LYS A 53 -25.15 -21.37 13.61
C LYS A 53 -24.51 -19.99 13.54
N GLN A 54 -25.08 -19.07 12.77
CA GLN A 54 -24.52 -17.73 12.49
C GLN A 54 -23.05 -17.82 12.04
N PHE A 55 -22.79 -18.72 11.06
CA PHE A 55 -21.47 -19.11 10.64
C PHE A 55 -21.44 -19.43 9.14
N TYR A 56 -20.37 -19.04 8.43
CA TYR A 56 -20.14 -19.46 7.05
C TYR A 56 -18.95 -20.40 6.95
N HIS A 57 -18.99 -21.29 5.96
CA HIS A 57 -17.88 -22.17 5.62
C HIS A 57 -17.86 -22.45 4.12
N CYS A 58 -16.69 -22.30 3.51
CA CYS A 58 -16.44 -22.67 2.13
C CYS A 58 -15.81 -24.07 2.06
N PHE A 59 -16.49 -25.02 1.42
CA PHE A 59 -15.98 -26.38 1.22
C PHE A 59 -14.89 -26.47 0.13
N GLY A 60 -14.71 -25.38 -0.67
CA GLY A 60 -13.68 -25.30 -1.71
C GLY A 60 -12.31 -24.84 -1.19
N CYS A 61 -12.27 -23.72 -0.48
CA CYS A 61 -11.02 -23.13 0.01
C CYS A 61 -10.82 -23.18 1.52
N GLY A 62 -11.83 -23.65 2.30
CA GLY A 62 -11.75 -23.72 3.75
C GLY A 62 -11.99 -22.38 4.49
N ALA A 63 -12.26 -21.28 3.80
CA ALA A 63 -12.61 -20.00 4.43
C ALA A 63 -13.85 -20.16 5.31
N HIS A 64 -13.81 -19.64 6.52
CA HIS A 64 -14.89 -19.81 7.49
C HIS A 64 -14.88 -18.72 8.56
N GLY A 65 -16.04 -18.43 9.15
CA GLY A 65 -16.11 -17.45 10.23
C GLY A 65 -17.52 -16.93 10.54
N SER A 66 -17.59 -15.96 11.45
CA SER A 66 -18.79 -15.19 11.80
C SER A 66 -19.02 -14.03 10.82
N ALA A 67 -20.08 -13.25 11.04
CA ALA A 67 -20.35 -12.03 10.27
C ALA A 67 -19.18 -11.03 10.35
N ILE A 68 -18.54 -10.85 11.51
CA ILE A 68 -17.37 -9.98 11.67
C ILE A 68 -16.20 -10.52 10.84
N GLY A 69 -15.91 -11.82 10.93
CA GLY A 69 -14.83 -12.45 10.16
C GLY A 69 -15.03 -12.31 8.66
N PHE A 70 -16.27 -12.47 8.17
CA PHE A 70 -16.62 -12.27 6.77
C PHE A 70 -16.33 -10.83 6.30
N VAL A 71 -16.78 -9.84 7.06
CA VAL A 71 -16.57 -8.42 6.71
C VAL A 71 -15.08 -8.08 6.71
N MET A 72 -14.31 -8.56 7.69
CA MET A 72 -12.86 -8.38 7.74
C MET A 72 -12.18 -8.91 6.48
N GLU A 73 -12.48 -10.15 6.11
CA GLU A 73 -11.82 -10.83 5.00
C GLU A 73 -12.29 -10.30 3.63
N HIS A 74 -13.60 -10.06 3.47
CA HIS A 74 -14.17 -9.60 2.22
C HIS A 74 -13.87 -8.12 1.91
N GLN A 75 -13.86 -7.25 2.92
CA GLN A 75 -13.63 -5.80 2.77
C GLN A 75 -12.18 -5.39 3.06
N GLY A 76 -11.33 -6.32 3.52
CA GLY A 76 -9.96 -6.02 3.92
C GLY A 76 -9.89 -5.11 5.15
N LEU A 77 -10.88 -5.14 6.03
CA LEU A 77 -10.97 -4.29 7.21
C LEU A 77 -10.30 -4.91 8.43
N GLY A 78 -9.79 -4.08 9.32
CA GLY A 78 -9.38 -4.50 10.65
C GLY A 78 -10.58 -4.85 11.54
N PHE A 79 -10.33 -5.58 12.65
CA PHE A 79 -11.38 -6.02 13.57
C PHE A 79 -12.24 -4.86 14.10
N VAL A 80 -11.63 -3.75 14.51
CA VAL A 80 -12.33 -2.59 15.06
C VAL A 80 -13.23 -1.94 14.00
N GLU A 81 -12.75 -1.83 12.77
CA GLU A 81 -13.48 -1.25 11.65
C GLU A 81 -14.66 -2.13 11.23
N ALA A 82 -14.47 -3.45 11.20
CA ALA A 82 -15.54 -4.41 10.92
C ALA A 82 -16.63 -4.39 11.99
N VAL A 83 -16.24 -4.33 13.28
CA VAL A 83 -17.18 -4.19 14.40
C VAL A 83 -17.95 -2.87 14.31
N GLN A 84 -17.27 -1.75 14.00
CA GLN A 84 -17.93 -0.44 13.84
C GLN A 84 -18.95 -0.49 12.71
N LEU A 85 -18.59 -1.03 11.55
CA LEU A 85 -19.47 -1.13 10.38
C LEU A 85 -20.73 -1.95 10.68
N LEU A 86 -20.60 -3.08 11.38
CA LEU A 86 -21.73 -3.91 11.76
C LEU A 86 -22.58 -3.26 12.87
N ALA A 87 -21.94 -2.58 13.85
CA ALA A 87 -22.63 -1.87 14.92
C ALA A 87 -23.49 -0.73 14.36
N ASP A 88 -22.98 0.05 13.42
CA ASP A 88 -23.71 1.13 12.77
C ASP A 88 -24.98 0.60 12.06
N ARG A 89 -24.91 -0.59 11.47
CA ARG A 89 -26.06 -1.23 10.79
C ARG A 89 -27.18 -1.62 11.74
N VAL A 90 -26.83 -2.08 12.93
CA VAL A 90 -27.83 -2.50 13.92
C VAL A 90 -28.15 -1.42 14.94
N GLY A 91 -27.66 -0.19 14.73
CA GLY A 91 -27.90 0.96 15.61
C GLY A 91 -27.23 0.84 16.98
N MET A 92 -26.14 0.07 17.08
CA MET A 92 -25.36 -0.06 18.30
C MET A 92 -24.20 0.93 18.30
N SER A 93 -23.99 1.64 19.40
CA SER A 93 -22.79 2.45 19.59
C SER A 93 -21.67 1.60 20.15
N VAL A 94 -20.57 1.45 19.39
CA VAL A 94 -19.38 0.76 19.89
C VAL A 94 -18.90 1.48 21.15
N PRO A 95 -18.79 0.78 22.30
CA PRO A 95 -18.29 1.41 23.50
C PRO A 95 -16.92 2.00 23.20
N ASN A 96 -16.77 3.28 23.43
CA ASN A 96 -15.50 3.98 23.21
C ASN A 96 -14.51 3.50 24.30
N VAL A 97 -14.00 2.27 24.13
CA VAL A 97 -12.96 1.67 24.97
C VAL A 97 -11.57 2.14 24.48
N ARG A 98 -11.57 3.33 23.95
CA ARG A 98 -10.40 4.19 23.85
C ARG A 98 -10.67 5.43 24.69
N GLU A 99 -10.35 5.38 25.93
CA GLU A 99 -9.42 6.39 26.39
C GLU A 99 -8.21 6.23 25.47
N GLU A 100 -8.30 6.81 24.28
CA GLU A 100 -7.11 6.99 23.44
C GLU A 100 -6.18 7.77 24.32
N ASN A 101 -5.14 7.09 24.81
CA ASN A 101 -4.03 7.79 25.41
C ASN A 101 -3.70 8.92 24.42
N PRO A 102 -3.93 10.20 24.77
CA PRO A 102 -3.76 11.32 23.83
C PRO A 102 -2.37 11.32 23.19
N GLN A 103 -1.39 10.74 23.89
CA GLN A 103 -0.04 10.54 23.40
C GLN A 103 0.02 9.49 22.30
N ALA A 104 -0.72 8.38 22.38
CA ALA A 104 -0.73 7.35 21.35
C ALA A 104 -1.48 7.82 20.09
N ALA A 105 -2.55 8.59 20.24
CA ALA A 105 -3.27 9.23 19.13
C ALA A 105 -2.38 10.26 18.42
N ALA A 106 -1.69 11.12 19.19
CA ALA A 106 -0.74 12.09 18.66
C ALA A 106 0.43 11.42 17.94
N GLN A 107 0.97 10.31 18.46
CA GLN A 107 2.04 9.54 17.80
C GLN A 107 1.57 8.91 16.48
N ARG A 108 0.36 8.37 16.45
CA ARG A 108 -0.22 7.81 15.19
C ARG A 108 -0.45 8.91 14.15
N ALA A 109 -0.99 10.05 14.57
CA ALA A 109 -1.19 11.19 13.69
C ALA A 109 0.15 11.71 13.13
N ALA A 110 1.16 11.86 13.98
CA ALA A 110 2.51 12.27 13.59
C ALA A 110 3.14 11.28 12.62
N LYS A 111 3.03 9.97 12.87
CA LYS A 111 3.54 8.93 11.97
C LYS A 111 2.84 8.95 10.61
N LYS A 112 1.51 9.12 10.60
CA LYS A 112 0.73 9.23 9.35
C LYS A 112 1.13 10.48 8.57
N GLN A 113 1.31 11.61 9.24
CA GLN A 113 1.76 12.86 8.62
C GLN A 113 3.18 12.71 8.05
N GLN A 114 4.09 12.10 8.77
CA GLN A 114 5.44 11.81 8.29
C GLN A 114 5.40 10.94 7.03
N GLN A 115 4.62 9.86 7.05
CA GLN A 115 4.47 8.98 5.89
C GLN A 115 3.96 9.75 4.67
N GLN A 116 2.90 10.55 4.81
CA GLN A 116 2.37 11.38 3.71
C GLN A 116 3.41 12.36 3.17
N THR A 117 4.22 12.96 4.04
CA THR A 117 5.30 13.86 3.62
C THR A 117 6.35 13.12 2.81
N LEU A 118 6.76 11.92 3.22
CA LEU A 118 7.73 11.11 2.49
C LEU A 118 7.18 10.64 1.14
N GLU A 119 5.90 10.25 1.06
CA GLU A 119 5.23 9.90 -0.20
C GLU A 119 5.24 11.07 -1.20
N GLN A 120 4.97 12.29 -0.73
CA GLN A 120 5.04 13.50 -1.55
C GLN A 120 6.46 13.77 -2.06
N VAL A 121 7.47 13.56 -1.21
CA VAL A 121 8.88 13.74 -1.59
C VAL A 121 9.29 12.77 -2.69
N VAL A 122 9.02 11.46 -2.53
CA VAL A 122 9.41 10.48 -3.55
C VAL A 122 8.63 10.66 -4.85
N GLN A 123 7.36 11.08 -4.78
CA GLN A 123 6.56 11.41 -5.96
C GLN A 123 7.12 12.62 -6.71
N ALA A 124 7.45 13.70 -6.01
CA ALA A 124 8.03 14.91 -6.61
C ALA A 124 9.42 14.62 -7.24
N ALA A 125 10.23 13.80 -6.57
CA ALA A 125 11.52 13.36 -7.10
C ALA A 125 11.33 12.51 -8.39
N CYS A 126 10.34 11.63 -8.43
CA CYS A 126 10.02 10.87 -9.64
C CYS A 126 9.66 11.77 -10.80
N THR A 127 8.74 12.70 -10.60
CA THR A 127 8.34 13.68 -11.62
C THR A 127 9.54 14.48 -12.12
N PHE A 128 10.43 14.89 -11.22
CA PHE A 128 11.67 15.57 -11.61
C PHE A 128 12.53 14.68 -12.52
N TYR A 129 12.80 13.44 -12.14
CA TYR A 129 13.61 12.52 -12.94
C TYR A 129 12.97 12.19 -14.29
N GLU A 130 11.66 12.00 -14.36
CA GLU A 130 10.93 11.83 -15.62
C GLU A 130 11.15 13.01 -16.57
N GLN A 131 11.09 14.24 -16.05
CA GLN A 131 11.32 15.46 -16.83
C GLN A 131 12.79 15.64 -17.28
N GLN A 132 13.75 15.07 -16.55
CA GLN A 132 15.16 15.16 -16.91
C GLN A 132 15.56 14.17 -18.02
N LEU A 133 14.87 13.04 -18.16
CA LEU A 133 15.23 12.02 -19.15
C LEU A 133 15.21 12.55 -20.59
N PRO A 134 14.16 13.18 -21.11
CA PRO A 134 14.16 13.74 -22.47
C PRO A 134 15.13 14.93 -22.66
N ARG A 135 15.57 15.56 -21.56
CA ARG A 135 16.53 16.66 -21.58
C ARG A 135 17.98 16.20 -21.67
N SER A 136 18.23 14.91 -21.49
CA SER A 136 19.56 14.30 -21.58
C SER A 136 19.63 13.39 -22.81
N PRO A 137 20.24 13.83 -23.93
CA PRO A 137 20.36 13.01 -25.15
C PRO A 137 21.06 11.67 -24.88
N GLN A 138 22.08 11.66 -24.03
CA GLN A 138 22.81 10.45 -23.67
C GLN A 138 21.91 9.45 -22.90
N ALA A 139 21.16 9.93 -21.90
CA ALA A 139 20.25 9.08 -21.12
C ALA A 139 19.11 8.56 -22.01
N TRP A 140 18.55 9.42 -22.86
CA TRP A 140 17.50 9.04 -23.81
C TRP A 140 17.98 7.97 -24.81
N GLN A 141 19.14 8.20 -25.45
CA GLN A 141 19.72 7.23 -26.37
C GLN A 141 20.03 5.89 -25.68
N TYR A 142 20.47 5.96 -24.43
CA TYR A 142 20.74 4.77 -23.65
C TYR A 142 19.48 3.90 -23.42
N VAL A 143 18.36 4.49 -23.00
CA VAL A 143 17.12 3.72 -22.72
C VAL A 143 16.48 3.23 -24.02
N THR A 144 16.43 4.06 -25.07
CA THR A 144 15.87 3.67 -26.37
C THR A 144 16.74 2.63 -27.09
N GLY A 145 18.06 2.74 -26.98
CA GLY A 145 19.00 1.73 -27.49
C GLY A 145 18.91 0.36 -26.81
N ARG A 146 18.24 0.30 -25.64
CA ARG A 146 17.88 -0.93 -24.92
C ARG A 146 16.52 -1.50 -25.33
N GLY A 147 15.86 -0.88 -26.30
CA GLY A 147 14.55 -1.33 -26.80
C GLY A 147 13.36 -0.83 -25.98
N LEU A 148 13.53 0.14 -25.08
CA LEU A 148 12.42 0.76 -24.36
C LEU A 148 11.75 1.80 -25.25
N SER A 149 10.47 1.58 -25.58
CA SER A 149 9.69 2.57 -26.33
C SER A 149 9.28 3.75 -25.43
N PRO A 150 8.96 4.92 -26.03
CA PRO A 150 8.47 6.08 -25.26
C PRO A 150 7.26 5.74 -24.38
N GLU A 151 6.37 4.86 -24.87
CA GLU A 151 5.16 4.43 -24.13
C GLU A 151 5.54 3.61 -22.90
N ILE A 152 6.51 2.71 -23.02
CA ILE A 152 7.04 1.93 -21.89
C ILE A 152 7.72 2.83 -20.88
N ILE A 153 8.55 3.77 -21.37
CA ILE A 153 9.24 4.76 -20.51
C ILE A 153 8.24 5.54 -19.68
N ALA A 154 7.19 6.06 -20.33
CA ALA A 154 6.14 6.83 -19.67
C ALA A 154 5.31 5.95 -18.70
N HIS A 155 4.93 4.74 -19.12
CA HIS A 155 4.11 3.82 -18.33
C HIS A 155 4.80 3.44 -17.00
N TYR A 156 6.09 3.15 -17.05
CA TYR A 156 6.86 2.78 -15.85
C TYR A 156 7.46 3.97 -15.11
N GLY A 157 7.31 5.21 -15.61
CA GLY A 157 7.87 6.41 -14.98
C GLY A 157 9.40 6.41 -14.97
N ILE A 158 10.02 5.87 -16.03
CA ILE A 158 11.47 5.80 -16.12
C ILE A 158 12.02 7.20 -16.29
N GLY A 159 12.99 7.58 -15.46
CA GLY A 159 13.57 8.91 -15.43
C GLY A 159 15.11 8.91 -15.49
N TYR A 160 15.67 10.09 -15.31
CA TYR A 160 17.11 10.28 -15.24
C TYR A 160 17.46 11.20 -14.08
N ALA A 161 18.36 10.75 -13.21
CA ALA A 161 18.98 11.58 -12.19
C ALA A 161 20.22 12.26 -12.80
N PRO A 162 20.21 13.60 -12.96
CA PRO A 162 21.30 14.33 -13.60
C PRO A 162 22.64 14.19 -12.85
N GLU A 163 23.72 14.54 -13.53
CA GLU A 163 25.01 14.77 -12.89
C GLU A 163 24.95 15.96 -11.93
N GLY A 164 25.81 15.94 -10.91
CA GLY A 164 25.91 17.01 -9.93
C GLY A 164 25.68 16.50 -8.51
N TRP A 165 26.00 17.35 -7.54
CA TRP A 165 25.90 16.97 -6.14
C TRP A 165 24.48 17.10 -5.59
N SER A 166 23.70 18.07 -6.08
CA SER A 166 22.38 18.39 -5.54
C SER A 166 21.34 18.82 -6.60
N PRO A 167 21.14 18.07 -7.69
CA PRO A 167 20.11 18.39 -8.69
C PRO A 167 18.71 18.55 -8.10
N LEU A 168 18.36 17.78 -7.06
CA LEU A 168 17.07 17.86 -6.37
C LEU A 168 16.82 19.20 -5.68
N ALA A 169 17.86 20.00 -5.43
CA ALA A 169 17.70 21.38 -4.93
C ALA A 169 16.88 22.29 -5.87
N GLN A 170 16.70 21.90 -7.13
CA GLN A 170 15.84 22.63 -8.08
C GLN A 170 14.34 22.45 -7.76
N VAL A 171 13.99 21.38 -7.08
CA VAL A 171 12.59 21.02 -6.77
C VAL A 171 12.26 21.23 -5.31
N PHE A 172 13.23 21.03 -4.43
CA PHE A 172 13.00 21.03 -2.99
C PHE A 172 13.64 22.27 -2.33
N GLN A 173 12.79 23.03 -1.66
CA GLN A 173 13.21 24.18 -0.84
C GLN A 173 12.53 24.09 0.54
N PRO A 174 13.27 24.06 1.64
CA PRO A 174 14.73 24.07 1.74
C PRO A 174 15.39 22.76 1.27
N TYR A 175 16.65 22.87 0.80
CA TYR A 175 17.48 21.73 0.46
C TYR A 175 18.80 21.79 1.26
N PRO A 176 19.23 20.68 1.89
CA PRO A 176 18.42 19.48 2.09
C PRO A 176 17.36 19.66 3.18
N SER A 177 16.33 18.81 3.18
CA SER A 177 15.33 18.75 4.25
C SER A 177 15.39 17.40 4.97
N ALA A 178 14.85 17.33 6.19
CA ALA A 178 14.74 16.08 6.92
C ALA A 178 13.97 15.02 6.11
N ALA A 179 12.89 15.40 5.43
CA ALA A 179 12.10 14.49 4.60
C ALA A 179 12.89 13.93 3.42
N LEU A 180 13.81 14.68 2.81
CA LEU A 180 14.71 14.17 1.76
C LEU A 180 15.71 13.15 2.31
N MET A 181 16.19 13.33 3.52
CA MET A 181 17.08 12.37 4.18
C MET A 181 16.31 11.12 4.61
N ASP A 182 15.16 11.29 5.27
CA ASP A 182 14.31 10.18 5.73
C ASP A 182 13.76 9.32 4.58
N SER A 183 13.54 9.93 3.40
CA SER A 183 13.15 9.21 2.18
C SER A 183 14.33 8.53 1.46
N GLY A 184 15.55 8.74 1.94
CA GLY A 184 16.76 8.18 1.35
C GLY A 184 17.16 8.81 0.01
N MET A 185 16.62 9.99 -0.33
CA MET A 185 16.96 10.70 -1.57
C MET A 185 18.24 11.51 -1.43
N VAL A 186 18.58 11.93 -0.23
CA VAL A 186 19.80 12.65 0.11
C VAL A 186 20.63 11.84 1.10
N LEU A 187 21.93 11.88 0.93
CA LEU A 187 22.90 11.31 1.85
C LEU A 187 23.60 12.41 2.63
N ASP A 188 23.89 12.14 3.89
CA ASP A 188 24.82 12.92 4.69
C ASP A 188 26.08 12.08 4.94
N ASN A 189 27.21 12.59 4.49
CA ASN A 189 28.51 11.95 4.72
C ASN A 189 29.43 13.00 5.37
N GLU A 190 29.60 12.90 6.68
CA GLU A 190 30.46 13.78 7.48
C GLU A 190 30.12 15.27 7.28
N GLY A 191 28.80 15.60 7.25
CA GLY A 191 28.29 16.96 7.07
C GLY A 191 28.25 17.44 5.63
N ARG A 192 28.62 16.60 4.66
CA ARG A 192 28.39 16.84 3.22
C ARG A 192 27.10 16.19 2.79
N GLN A 193 26.13 17.00 2.43
CA GLN A 193 24.80 16.54 2.03
C GLN A 193 24.67 16.62 0.52
N TYR A 194 24.26 15.50 -0.12
CA TYR A 194 24.17 15.39 -1.57
C TYR A 194 23.16 14.35 -2.00
N ASP A 195 22.67 14.46 -3.24
CA ASP A 195 21.72 13.53 -3.82
C ASP A 195 22.29 12.11 -3.88
N ARG A 196 21.50 11.14 -3.44
CA ARG A 196 21.89 9.72 -3.48
C ARG A 196 22.04 9.22 -4.90
N PHE A 197 21.14 9.61 -5.79
CA PHE A 197 21.12 9.19 -7.18
C PHE A 197 21.67 10.30 -8.06
N ARG A 198 22.75 9.99 -8.78
CA ARG A 198 23.47 10.93 -9.65
C ARG A 198 23.96 10.20 -10.88
N HIS A 199 23.76 10.78 -12.06
CA HIS A 199 24.13 10.19 -13.36
C HIS A 199 23.59 8.77 -13.53
N ARG A 200 22.26 8.57 -13.29
CA ARG A 200 21.61 7.25 -13.31
C ARG A 200 20.27 7.30 -14.03
N ILE A 201 19.98 6.25 -14.77
CA ILE A 201 18.60 5.95 -15.18
C ILE A 201 17.86 5.50 -13.93
N MET A 202 16.68 6.09 -13.71
CA MET A 202 15.87 5.90 -12.52
C MET A 202 14.64 5.04 -12.83
N PHE A 203 14.40 4.06 -11.98
CA PHE A 203 13.27 3.17 -12.03
C PHE A 203 12.50 3.32 -10.70
N PRO A 204 11.28 3.88 -10.72
CA PRO A 204 10.50 3.98 -9.49
C PRO A 204 10.07 2.59 -9.03
N ILE A 205 10.16 2.35 -7.73
CA ILE A 205 9.65 1.15 -7.07
C ILE A 205 8.30 1.52 -6.48
N ARG A 206 7.28 0.73 -6.81
CA ARG A 206 5.90 0.97 -6.37
C ARG A 206 5.43 -0.14 -5.45
N ASN A 207 4.56 0.20 -4.51
CA ASN A 207 3.85 -0.78 -3.69
C ASN A 207 2.66 -1.38 -4.48
N ILE A 208 1.95 -2.34 -3.87
CA ILE A 208 0.77 -2.99 -4.48
C ILE A 208 -0.37 -2.03 -4.83
N SER A 209 -0.41 -0.84 -4.21
CA SER A 209 -1.38 0.22 -4.50
C SER A 209 -0.90 1.18 -5.60
N GLY A 210 0.26 0.92 -6.23
CA GLY A 210 0.84 1.75 -7.27
C GLY A 210 1.58 3.02 -6.79
N GLN A 211 1.65 3.26 -5.47
CA GLN A 211 2.35 4.41 -4.90
C GLN A 211 3.86 4.21 -4.96
N ILE A 212 4.61 5.26 -5.28
CA ILE A 212 6.08 5.22 -5.30
C ILE A 212 6.59 5.19 -3.86
N ILE A 213 7.44 4.20 -3.57
CA ILE A 213 8.03 3.98 -2.25
C ILE A 213 9.56 4.08 -2.24
N GLY A 214 10.18 4.11 -3.42
CA GLY A 214 11.63 4.21 -3.57
C GLY A 214 12.06 4.12 -5.02
N PHE A 215 13.36 3.95 -5.26
CA PHE A 215 13.94 3.92 -6.59
C PHE A 215 15.05 2.88 -6.71
N GLY A 216 15.17 2.31 -7.92
CA GLY A 216 16.39 1.69 -8.40
C GLY A 216 17.08 2.63 -9.40
N GLY A 217 18.40 2.74 -9.33
CA GLY A 217 19.19 3.57 -10.24
C GLY A 217 20.27 2.76 -10.93
N ARG A 218 20.41 2.86 -12.26
CA ARG A 218 21.48 2.25 -13.04
C ARG A 218 22.37 3.31 -13.68
N VAL A 219 23.68 3.20 -13.52
CA VAL A 219 24.63 4.12 -14.19
C VAL A 219 24.60 3.97 -15.70
N LEU A 220 24.91 5.05 -16.40
CA LEU A 220 25.04 5.05 -17.87
C LEU A 220 26.43 4.57 -18.31
N ASP A 221 27.43 4.70 -17.46
CA ASP A 221 28.82 4.35 -17.67
C ASP A 221 29.24 3.09 -16.89
N ASP A 222 30.56 2.86 -16.73
CA ASP A 222 31.14 1.75 -15.99
C ASP A 222 31.40 2.08 -14.51
N SER A 223 30.88 3.20 -14.01
CA SER A 223 31.04 3.60 -12.62
C SER A 223 30.38 2.60 -11.66
N LYS A 224 30.92 2.49 -10.45
CA LYS A 224 30.42 1.57 -9.43
C LYS A 224 29.73 2.34 -8.30
N PRO A 225 28.68 1.77 -7.72
CA PRO A 225 28.01 0.51 -8.06
C PRO A 225 27.14 0.65 -9.32
N LYS A 226 27.13 -0.38 -10.19
CA LYS A 226 26.35 -0.39 -11.42
C LYS A 226 24.87 -0.19 -11.17
N TYR A 227 24.33 -0.82 -10.11
CA TYR A 227 22.97 -0.66 -9.64
C TYR A 227 22.98 -0.13 -8.22
N LEU A 228 22.09 0.80 -7.92
CA LEU A 228 21.90 1.39 -6.61
C LEU A 228 20.41 1.49 -6.32
N ASN A 229 19.97 0.94 -5.19
CA ASN A 229 18.58 1.04 -4.74
C ASN A 229 18.45 2.03 -3.59
N SER A 230 17.22 2.51 -3.37
CA SER A 230 16.88 3.21 -2.15
C SER A 230 17.30 2.40 -0.92
N PRO A 231 17.70 3.04 0.18
CA PRO A 231 17.92 2.36 1.46
C PRO A 231 16.57 1.92 2.03
N ASP A 232 16.60 1.15 3.10
CA ASP A 232 15.41 0.95 3.90
C ASP A 232 14.96 2.29 4.51
N THR A 233 13.68 2.59 4.38
CA THR A 233 13.05 3.85 4.82
C THR A 233 11.70 3.53 5.45
N PRO A 234 11.03 4.49 6.10
CA PRO A 234 9.65 4.28 6.55
C PRO A 234 8.66 3.88 5.45
N LEU A 235 8.98 4.16 4.16
CA LEU A 235 8.16 3.77 3.00
C LEU A 235 8.60 2.46 2.35
N PHE A 236 9.89 2.11 2.40
CA PHE A 236 10.49 1.05 1.61
C PHE A 236 11.32 0.09 2.45
N ASP A 237 10.97 -1.18 2.43
CA ASP A 237 11.70 -2.29 3.04
C ASP A 237 12.13 -3.25 1.92
N LYS A 238 13.44 -3.37 1.68
CA LYS A 238 14.00 -4.21 0.61
C LYS A 238 13.61 -5.68 0.71
N GLY A 239 13.38 -6.15 1.94
CA GLY A 239 13.00 -7.55 2.20
C GLY A 239 11.54 -7.88 1.89
N LYS A 240 10.67 -6.86 1.80
CA LYS A 240 9.21 -7.03 1.66
C LYS A 240 8.63 -6.54 0.34
N ASN A 241 9.42 -5.80 -0.46
CA ASN A 241 8.91 -5.19 -1.68
C ASN A 241 9.62 -5.77 -2.90
N LEU A 242 8.85 -6.36 -3.82
CA LEU A 242 9.31 -6.82 -5.12
C LEU A 242 9.01 -5.77 -6.19
N TYR A 243 9.94 -5.59 -7.14
CA TYR A 243 9.76 -4.69 -8.27
C TYR A 243 8.73 -5.25 -9.26
N GLY A 244 7.77 -4.42 -9.70
CA GLY A 244 6.83 -4.78 -10.77
C GLY A 244 5.63 -5.61 -10.35
N LEU A 245 5.19 -5.53 -9.09
CA LEU A 245 4.01 -6.25 -8.58
C LEU A 245 2.67 -5.47 -8.72
N HIS A 246 2.68 -4.27 -9.28
CA HIS A 246 1.47 -3.43 -9.45
C HIS A 246 0.98 -3.44 -10.87
#